data_17909dc45132fdcfee1874471df1ec92
#
_entry.id   17909dc45132fdcfee1874471df1ec92
#
_cell.length_a   1.000
_cell.length_b   1.000
_cell.length_c   1.000
_cell.angle_alpha   90.00
_cell.angle_beta   90.00
_cell.angle_gamma   90.00
#
_symmetry.space_group_name_H-M   'P 1'
#
loop_
_entity.id
_entity.type
_entity.pdbx_description
1 polymer ?
#
loop_
_entity_poly.entity_id
_entity_poly.type
_entity_poly.pdbx_seq_one_letter_code
_entity_poly.pdbx_strand_id
1 'polypeptide(L)'
;MFLPIVVIGLLLAHALVAHAGGTSMPAAQWCGLAVQAMAVLAVLRRLWRAPAVDRMPWRLLGYMVGVQMLWTGCNLLALLFPLYGPVLQKLGVMFSGSSMIPALYLIARSFNRSQPRLIVALDAVLALVGAGLLFLLIDLALSSSNGFSEPDVSLIINHADAIDLLLASMATLRLLGAGGCSRRHFYLSACVYLWINGAVAALYNRIELGGLPWWGGLLIDLPGMALVLVASLPRGRWLRHARPSLRGAELIAAFAPIVFSLAVLLLAISVSRVSFFWGMAAATLAVMVYGAHVAFLHSEHLEIQRLSRVSTRRLQQQVARDPLTGIANRVGLAARLRDLDGGLDCSLLMIDIDFFKQFNDSHGHVVGDACLVEVATALAEALPAHTATVARYGGEEFAVVLPDTVADAAHAIARRLLATVEQRQIPHPASPLGVVTVSIGIATHPASAEAAIDLLHHADAALYRAKRNGRNRCAHARDAAAEMQGVAAPG
;
A
#
# COMPACT_ATOMS: atom_id res chain seq x y z
N MET A 1 -29.99 -25.94 -5.37
CA MET A 1 -30.97 -25.76 -6.48
C MET A 1 -32.39 -25.41 -6.00
N PHE A 2 -32.82 -25.81 -4.80
CA PHE A 2 -34.18 -25.59 -4.32
C PHE A 2 -34.60 -24.10 -4.16
N LEU A 3 -33.78 -23.24 -3.53
CA LEU A 3 -34.13 -21.84 -3.27
C LEU A 3 -34.49 -21.02 -4.53
N PRO A 4 -33.71 -21.09 -5.63
CA PRO A 4 -34.05 -20.33 -6.84
C PRO A 4 -35.41 -20.71 -7.42
N ILE A 5 -35.77 -21.98 -7.37
CA ILE A 5 -37.08 -22.47 -7.90
C ILE A 5 -38.23 -21.93 -7.04
N VAL A 6 -38.06 -21.97 -5.72
CA VAL A 6 -39.09 -21.46 -4.78
C VAL A 6 -39.28 -19.95 -4.93
N VAL A 7 -38.20 -19.16 -5.05
CA VAL A 7 -38.34 -17.73 -5.21
C VAL A 7 -38.98 -17.30 -6.53
N ILE A 8 -38.72 -18.03 -7.63
CA ILE A 8 -39.40 -17.81 -8.93
C ILE A 8 -40.88 -18.13 -8.78
N GLY A 9 -41.23 -19.25 -8.12
CA GLY A 9 -42.60 -19.61 -7.83
C GLY A 9 -43.36 -18.58 -7.02
N LEU A 10 -42.72 -18.01 -5.99
CA LEU A 10 -43.27 -16.93 -5.18
C LEU A 10 -43.50 -15.64 -5.99
N LEU A 11 -42.56 -15.28 -6.87
CA LEU A 11 -42.71 -14.11 -7.73
C LEU A 11 -43.88 -14.30 -8.71
N LEU A 12 -44.06 -15.49 -9.28
CA LEU A 12 -45.21 -15.79 -10.13
C LEU A 12 -46.52 -15.75 -9.34
N ALA A 13 -46.54 -16.28 -8.12
CA ALA A 13 -47.70 -16.18 -7.24
C ALA A 13 -48.04 -14.72 -6.91
N HIS A 14 -47.03 -13.90 -6.59
CA HIS A 14 -47.21 -12.47 -6.38
C HIS A 14 -47.79 -11.76 -7.61
N ALA A 15 -47.25 -12.08 -8.80
CA ALA A 15 -47.76 -11.52 -10.05
C ALA A 15 -49.25 -11.85 -10.30
N LEU A 16 -49.64 -13.09 -10.03
CA LEU A 16 -51.04 -13.55 -10.19
C LEU A 16 -51.96 -12.83 -9.18
N VAL A 17 -51.54 -12.74 -7.91
CA VAL A 17 -52.34 -12.02 -6.85
C VAL A 17 -52.45 -10.55 -7.15
N ALA A 18 -51.34 -9.88 -7.53
CA ALA A 18 -51.32 -8.48 -7.87
C ALA A 18 -52.18 -8.16 -9.12
N HIS A 19 -52.19 -9.02 -10.11
CA HIS A 19 -53.00 -8.87 -11.30
C HIS A 19 -54.52 -9.03 -10.99
N ALA A 20 -54.86 -9.95 -10.09
CA ALA A 20 -56.27 -10.21 -9.71
C ALA A 20 -56.88 -9.12 -8.81
N GLY A 21 -56.07 -8.48 -7.93
CA GLY A 21 -56.61 -7.61 -6.89
C GLY A 21 -55.84 -6.32 -6.62
N GLY A 22 -54.78 -6.05 -7.38
CA GLY A 22 -53.91 -4.89 -7.17
C GLY A 22 -52.84 -5.10 -6.10
N THR A 23 -51.79 -4.24 -6.13
CA THR A 23 -50.63 -4.32 -5.25
C THR A 23 -50.92 -3.95 -3.79
N SER A 24 -52.06 -3.27 -3.56
CA SER A 24 -52.48 -2.88 -2.22
C SER A 24 -53.16 -4.02 -1.43
N MET A 25 -53.42 -5.19 -2.07
CA MET A 25 -53.96 -6.30 -1.31
C MET A 25 -52.97 -6.90 -0.32
N PRO A 26 -53.41 -7.26 0.91
CA PRO A 26 -52.58 -7.91 1.90
C PRO A 26 -51.88 -9.17 1.37
N ALA A 27 -52.58 -9.93 0.50
CA ALA A 27 -52.00 -11.14 -0.13
C ALA A 27 -50.78 -10.86 -0.99
N ALA A 28 -50.73 -9.75 -1.74
CA ALA A 28 -49.59 -9.30 -2.52
C ALA A 28 -48.38 -8.97 -1.61
N GLN A 29 -48.63 -8.27 -0.51
CA GLN A 29 -47.59 -7.94 0.48
C GLN A 29 -47.04 -9.18 1.19
N TRP A 30 -47.86 -10.22 1.45
CA TRP A 30 -47.40 -11.50 1.97
C TRP A 30 -46.48 -12.21 0.99
N CYS A 31 -46.76 -12.16 -0.30
CA CYS A 31 -45.88 -12.75 -1.32
C CYS A 31 -44.50 -12.02 -1.35
N GLY A 32 -44.50 -10.69 -1.32
CA GLY A 32 -43.28 -9.89 -1.27
C GLY A 32 -42.46 -10.19 -0.01
N LEU A 33 -43.10 -10.29 1.16
CA LEU A 33 -42.46 -10.66 2.41
C LEU A 33 -41.80 -12.04 2.33
N ALA A 34 -42.46 -13.03 1.67
CA ALA A 34 -41.91 -14.36 1.47
C ALA A 34 -40.68 -14.33 0.57
N VAL A 35 -40.67 -13.55 -0.52
CA VAL A 35 -39.50 -13.39 -1.40
C VAL A 35 -38.32 -12.80 -0.63
N GLN A 36 -38.53 -11.78 0.18
CA GLN A 36 -37.50 -11.17 1.01
C GLN A 36 -36.98 -12.14 2.10
N ALA A 37 -37.85 -12.90 2.74
CA ALA A 37 -37.46 -13.95 3.68
C ALA A 37 -36.55 -14.99 3.01
N MET A 38 -36.84 -15.37 1.76
CA MET A 38 -35.97 -16.27 0.99
C MET A 38 -34.60 -15.63 0.69
N ALA A 39 -34.55 -14.32 0.45
CA ALA A 39 -33.29 -13.60 0.28
C ALA A 39 -32.46 -13.59 1.58
N VAL A 40 -33.08 -13.33 2.74
CA VAL A 40 -32.43 -13.46 4.05
C VAL A 40 -31.89 -14.89 4.27
N LEU A 41 -32.70 -15.92 3.96
CA LEU A 41 -32.30 -17.30 4.11
C LEU A 41 -31.09 -17.67 3.20
N ALA A 42 -31.08 -17.15 1.97
CA ALA A 42 -29.95 -17.34 1.05
C ALA A 42 -28.66 -16.74 1.61
N VAL A 43 -28.73 -15.54 2.17
CA VAL A 43 -27.59 -14.86 2.81
C VAL A 43 -27.13 -15.62 4.06
N LEU A 44 -28.04 -16.06 4.95
CA LEU A 44 -27.71 -16.83 6.13
C LEU A 44 -27.05 -18.16 5.77
N ARG A 45 -27.52 -18.85 4.74
CA ARG A 45 -26.90 -20.08 4.24
C ARG A 45 -25.47 -19.84 3.74
N ARG A 46 -25.20 -18.68 3.12
CA ARG A 46 -23.84 -18.29 2.71
C ARG A 46 -22.98 -17.92 3.91
N LEU A 47 -23.52 -17.20 4.88
CA LEU A 47 -22.83 -16.84 6.12
C LEU A 47 -22.30 -18.06 6.86
N TRP A 48 -23.10 -19.10 6.97
CA TRP A 48 -22.70 -20.34 7.66
C TRP A 48 -21.59 -21.10 6.92
N ARG A 49 -21.55 -20.98 5.59
CA ARG A 49 -20.53 -21.62 4.74
C ARG A 49 -19.30 -20.74 4.48
N ALA A 50 -19.31 -19.50 4.93
CA ALA A 50 -18.22 -18.58 4.74
C ALA A 50 -17.09 -18.82 5.76
N PRO A 51 -15.80 -18.69 5.36
CA PRO A 51 -14.68 -18.64 6.28
C PRO A 51 -14.89 -17.54 7.34
N ALA A 52 -14.32 -17.71 8.52
CA ALA A 52 -14.50 -16.76 9.64
C ALA A 52 -14.16 -15.31 9.24
N VAL A 53 -13.11 -15.13 8.46
CA VAL A 53 -12.65 -13.81 7.96
C VAL A 53 -13.67 -13.14 7.03
N ASP A 54 -14.46 -13.91 6.30
CA ASP A 54 -15.43 -13.40 5.31
C ASP A 54 -16.87 -13.34 5.86
N ARG A 55 -17.11 -13.69 7.13
CA ARG A 55 -18.45 -13.70 7.72
C ARG A 55 -19.06 -12.33 7.95
N MET A 56 -18.23 -11.34 8.32
CA MET A 56 -18.71 -9.99 8.61
C MET A 56 -19.44 -9.34 7.42
N PRO A 57 -18.91 -9.37 6.18
CA PRO A 57 -19.63 -8.87 5.01
C PRO A 57 -21.01 -9.49 4.80
N TRP A 58 -21.12 -10.82 4.93
CA TRP A 58 -22.39 -11.52 4.79
C TRP A 58 -23.40 -11.18 5.90
N ARG A 59 -22.93 -10.91 7.14
CA ARG A 59 -23.79 -10.41 8.23
C ARG A 59 -24.38 -9.05 7.89
N LEU A 60 -23.57 -8.13 7.36
CA LEU A 60 -24.00 -6.79 6.98
C LEU A 60 -25.00 -6.83 5.81
N LEU A 61 -24.76 -7.66 4.80
CA LEU A 61 -25.72 -7.89 3.71
C LEU A 61 -27.02 -8.51 4.23
N GLY A 62 -26.92 -9.44 5.18
CA GLY A 62 -28.09 -10.04 5.83
C GLY A 62 -28.88 -9.01 6.63
N TYR A 63 -28.23 -8.07 7.29
CA TYR A 63 -28.88 -6.94 7.95
C TYR A 63 -29.63 -6.06 6.93
N MET A 64 -29.00 -5.65 5.82
CA MET A 64 -29.63 -4.83 4.78
C MET A 64 -30.93 -5.47 4.27
N VAL A 65 -30.87 -6.74 3.91
CA VAL A 65 -32.04 -7.45 3.39
C VAL A 65 -33.09 -7.71 4.46
N GLY A 66 -32.65 -7.98 5.69
CA GLY A 66 -33.56 -8.16 6.86
C GLY A 66 -34.33 -6.88 7.20
N VAL A 67 -33.68 -5.74 7.14
CA VAL A 67 -34.30 -4.44 7.36
C VAL A 67 -35.29 -4.10 6.25
N GLN A 68 -34.99 -4.45 5.00
CA GLN A 68 -35.94 -4.29 3.90
C GLN A 68 -37.20 -5.18 4.11
N MET A 69 -37.00 -6.41 4.62
CA MET A 69 -38.11 -7.28 4.99
C MET A 69 -38.97 -6.68 6.11
N LEU A 70 -38.35 -6.02 7.11
CA LEU A 70 -39.09 -5.31 8.18
C LEU A 70 -39.90 -4.13 7.64
N TRP A 71 -39.36 -3.38 6.67
CA TRP A 71 -40.09 -2.33 5.98
C TRP A 71 -41.37 -2.85 5.29
N THR A 72 -41.26 -3.93 4.52
CA THR A 72 -42.41 -4.58 3.89
C THR A 72 -43.39 -5.11 4.93
N GLY A 73 -42.90 -5.65 6.04
CA GLY A 73 -43.73 -6.08 7.16
C GLY A 73 -44.48 -4.94 7.83
N CYS A 74 -43.87 -3.78 8.00
CA CYS A 74 -44.53 -2.57 8.50
C CYS A 74 -45.66 -2.10 7.56
N ASN A 75 -45.40 -2.13 6.23
CA ASN A 75 -46.41 -1.77 5.26
C ASN A 75 -47.63 -2.73 5.28
N LEU A 76 -47.37 -4.04 5.40
CA LEU A 76 -48.42 -5.04 5.56
C LEU A 76 -49.22 -4.81 6.84
N LEU A 77 -48.57 -4.55 7.98
CA LEU A 77 -49.24 -4.25 9.23
C LEU A 77 -50.07 -2.94 9.14
N ALA A 78 -49.57 -1.94 8.42
CA ALA A 78 -50.31 -0.67 8.20
C ALA A 78 -51.61 -0.90 7.40
N LEU A 79 -51.62 -1.85 6.47
CA LEU A 79 -52.82 -2.27 5.73
C LEU A 79 -53.80 -3.03 6.65
N LEU A 80 -53.28 -3.93 7.52
CA LEU A 80 -54.13 -4.72 8.43
C LEU A 80 -54.68 -3.92 9.60
N PHE A 81 -53.94 -2.91 10.03
CA PHE A 81 -54.27 -2.05 11.19
C PHE A 81 -54.26 -0.56 10.81
N PRO A 82 -55.27 -0.05 10.05
CA PRO A 82 -55.27 1.33 9.54
C PRO A 82 -55.14 2.41 10.60
N LEU A 83 -55.62 2.16 11.83
CA LEU A 83 -55.49 3.10 12.96
C LEU A 83 -54.04 3.43 13.28
N TYR A 84 -53.14 2.46 13.14
CA TYR A 84 -51.71 2.59 13.40
C TYR A 84 -50.91 2.82 12.10
N GLY A 85 -51.58 2.90 10.96
CA GLY A 85 -50.98 2.98 9.63
C GLY A 85 -49.88 4.04 9.52
N PRO A 86 -50.11 5.32 9.89
CA PRO A 86 -49.08 6.37 9.80
C PRO A 86 -47.84 6.10 10.65
N VAL A 87 -48.00 5.55 11.85
CA VAL A 87 -46.86 5.19 12.73
C VAL A 87 -46.07 4.02 12.15
N LEU A 88 -46.73 2.99 11.65
CA LEU A 88 -46.11 1.82 11.06
C LEU A 88 -45.37 2.18 9.77
N GLN A 89 -45.89 3.05 8.92
CA GLN A 89 -45.21 3.53 7.73
C GLN A 89 -43.94 4.33 8.09
N LYS A 90 -44.01 5.25 9.08
CA LYS A 90 -42.80 5.94 9.56
C LYS A 90 -41.74 4.99 10.10
N LEU A 91 -42.14 3.97 10.84
CA LEU A 91 -41.26 2.94 11.38
C LEU A 91 -40.61 2.15 10.22
N GLY A 92 -41.37 1.83 9.19
CA GLY A 92 -40.87 1.18 7.98
C GLY A 92 -39.79 2.01 7.26
N VAL A 93 -40.04 3.31 7.11
CA VAL A 93 -39.06 4.24 6.52
C VAL A 93 -37.79 4.33 7.35
N MET A 94 -37.87 4.35 8.68
CA MET A 94 -36.69 4.27 9.57
C MET A 94 -35.87 3.00 9.29
N PHE A 95 -36.52 1.86 9.16
CA PHE A 95 -35.85 0.61 8.82
C PHE A 95 -35.19 0.70 7.45
N SER A 96 -35.87 1.17 6.42
CA SER A 96 -35.30 1.31 5.09
C SER A 96 -34.05 2.22 5.08
N GLY A 97 -34.12 3.38 5.73
CA GLY A 97 -32.98 4.29 5.88
C GLY A 97 -31.77 3.64 6.58
N SER A 98 -32.05 2.81 7.61
CA SER A 98 -30.98 2.10 8.31
C SER A 98 -30.23 1.08 7.46
N SER A 99 -30.79 0.62 6.35
CA SER A 99 -30.14 -0.29 5.40
C SER A 99 -28.90 0.32 4.72
N MET A 100 -28.83 1.64 4.67
CA MET A 100 -27.69 2.36 4.10
C MET A 100 -26.42 2.26 4.98
N ILE A 101 -26.56 2.11 6.30
CA ILE A 101 -25.41 2.00 7.23
C ILE A 101 -24.46 0.87 6.83
N PRO A 102 -24.90 -0.39 6.71
CA PRO A 102 -24.03 -1.46 6.32
C PRO A 102 -23.54 -1.36 4.86
N ALA A 103 -24.34 -0.78 3.96
CA ALA A 103 -23.91 -0.56 2.58
C ALA A 103 -22.72 0.39 2.52
N LEU A 104 -22.81 1.54 3.17
CA LEU A 104 -21.75 2.53 3.27
C LEU A 104 -20.51 1.94 3.97
N TYR A 105 -20.68 1.21 5.07
CA TYR A 105 -19.58 0.56 5.78
C TYR A 105 -18.87 -0.51 4.94
N LEU A 106 -19.63 -1.34 4.20
CA LEU A 106 -19.06 -2.37 3.32
C LEU A 106 -18.21 -1.77 2.19
N ILE A 107 -18.59 -0.60 1.73
CA ILE A 107 -17.90 0.11 0.67
C ILE A 107 -16.66 0.81 1.20
N ALA A 108 -16.76 1.50 2.33
CA ALA A 108 -15.67 2.24 2.94
C ALA A 108 -14.52 1.30 3.39
N ARG A 109 -14.85 0.13 3.94
CA ARG A 109 -13.87 -0.75 4.56
C ARG A 109 -13.05 -1.55 3.57
N SER A 110 -11.72 -1.46 3.67
CA SER A 110 -10.80 -2.39 3.01
C SER A 110 -10.63 -3.66 3.85
N PHE A 111 -11.14 -4.81 3.37
CA PHE A 111 -10.97 -6.11 4.06
C PHE A 111 -9.56 -6.72 3.88
N ASN A 112 -8.69 -6.08 3.11
CA ASN A 112 -7.35 -6.60 2.83
C ASN A 112 -6.24 -6.11 3.76
N ARG A 113 -6.48 -5.07 4.56
CA ARG A 113 -5.51 -4.50 5.49
C ARG A 113 -6.07 -4.46 6.90
N SER A 114 -5.23 -4.71 7.90
CA SER A 114 -5.53 -4.41 9.30
C SER A 114 -5.56 -2.90 9.48
N GLN A 115 -6.74 -2.30 9.33
CA GLN A 115 -6.91 -0.87 9.60
C GLN A 115 -6.90 -0.62 11.10
N PRO A 116 -6.37 0.53 11.57
CA PRO A 116 -6.46 0.93 12.97
C PRO A 116 -7.91 0.99 13.42
N ARG A 117 -8.16 0.61 14.67
CA ARG A 117 -9.51 0.65 15.26
C ARG A 117 -10.15 2.03 15.17
N LEU A 118 -9.35 3.10 15.26
CA LEU A 118 -9.80 4.47 15.14
C LEU A 118 -10.44 4.75 13.78
N ILE A 119 -9.78 4.38 12.68
CA ILE A 119 -10.29 4.58 11.31
C ILE A 119 -11.61 3.80 11.11
N VAL A 120 -11.66 2.55 11.60
CA VAL A 120 -12.89 1.75 11.53
C VAL A 120 -14.04 2.40 12.32
N ALA A 121 -13.76 3.00 13.47
CA ALA A 121 -14.74 3.72 14.26
C ALA A 121 -15.22 5.00 13.56
N LEU A 122 -14.33 5.77 12.95
CA LEU A 122 -14.66 6.97 12.19
C LEU A 122 -15.53 6.64 10.97
N ASP A 123 -15.23 5.56 10.24
CA ASP A 123 -16.08 5.09 9.13
C ASP A 123 -17.47 4.70 9.60
N ALA A 124 -17.58 4.02 10.74
CA ALA A 124 -18.86 3.63 11.32
C ALA A 124 -19.69 4.86 11.74
N VAL A 125 -19.06 5.86 12.37
CA VAL A 125 -19.71 7.12 12.74
C VAL A 125 -20.19 7.86 11.50
N LEU A 126 -19.37 7.96 10.48
CA LEU A 126 -19.73 8.62 9.22
C LEU A 126 -20.91 7.90 8.52
N ALA A 127 -20.92 6.56 8.56
CA ALA A 127 -22.02 5.77 8.02
C ALA A 127 -23.33 6.00 8.79
N LEU A 128 -23.27 6.08 10.12
CA LEU A 128 -24.42 6.41 10.96
C LEU A 128 -24.97 7.81 10.66
N VAL A 129 -24.08 8.80 10.52
CA VAL A 129 -24.47 10.16 10.17
C VAL A 129 -25.10 10.21 8.77
N GLY A 130 -24.50 9.55 7.78
CA GLY A 130 -25.05 9.47 6.42
C GLY A 130 -26.47 8.87 6.40
N ALA A 131 -26.68 7.79 7.15
CA ALA A 131 -27.99 7.17 7.28
C ALA A 131 -28.99 8.08 8.01
N GLY A 132 -28.57 8.79 9.07
CA GLY A 132 -29.40 9.75 9.78
C GLY A 132 -29.83 10.95 8.91
N LEU A 133 -28.92 11.46 8.08
CA LEU A 133 -29.21 12.53 7.13
C LEU A 133 -30.22 12.07 6.06
N LEU A 134 -30.02 10.87 5.52
CA LEU A 134 -30.95 10.31 4.55
C LEU A 134 -32.32 10.10 5.16
N PHE A 135 -32.39 9.57 6.40
CA PHE A 135 -33.63 9.44 7.14
C PHE A 135 -34.32 10.81 7.33
N LEU A 136 -33.55 11.81 7.74
CA LEU A 136 -34.10 13.17 7.93
C LEU A 136 -34.66 13.73 6.62
N LEU A 137 -33.98 13.54 5.48
CA LEU A 137 -34.50 13.97 4.18
C LEU A 137 -35.80 13.25 3.80
N ILE A 138 -35.87 11.94 4.03
CA ILE A 138 -37.05 11.12 3.71
C ILE A 138 -38.24 11.51 4.65
N ASP A 139 -37.99 11.67 5.95
CA ASP A 139 -39.02 12.06 6.91
C ASP A 139 -39.58 13.45 6.60
N LEU A 140 -38.72 14.39 6.22
CA LEU A 140 -39.10 15.70 5.75
C LEU A 140 -39.95 15.63 4.47
N ALA A 141 -39.55 14.80 3.49
CA ALA A 141 -40.34 14.61 2.27
C ALA A 141 -41.74 14.05 2.55
N LEU A 142 -41.82 13.06 3.45
CA LEU A 142 -43.09 12.44 3.84
C LEU A 142 -43.95 13.32 4.76
N SER A 143 -43.35 14.19 5.58
CA SER A 143 -44.05 15.11 6.49
C SER A 143 -44.59 16.34 5.76
N SER A 144 -44.07 16.61 4.57
CA SER A 144 -44.34 17.83 3.80
C SER A 144 -45.56 17.75 2.87
N SER A 145 -46.41 16.72 3.01
CA SER A 145 -47.78 16.81 2.45
C SER A 145 -48.53 18.11 2.83
N ASN A 146 -47.94 18.94 3.71
CA ASN A 146 -48.45 20.22 4.21
C ASN A 146 -47.61 21.44 3.79
N GLY A 147 -46.70 21.40 2.78
CA GLY A 147 -46.01 22.65 2.42
C GLY A 147 -44.75 22.60 1.54
N PHE A 148 -44.27 21.44 1.11
CA PHE A 148 -43.19 21.40 0.11
C PHE A 148 -43.73 21.48 -1.31
N SER A 149 -43.04 22.20 -2.17
CA SER A 149 -43.34 22.28 -3.58
C SER A 149 -42.89 20.98 -4.28
N GLU A 150 -43.56 20.60 -5.41
CA GLU A 150 -43.17 19.47 -6.26
C GLU A 150 -41.66 19.44 -6.61
N PRO A 151 -40.98 20.58 -6.84
CA PRO A 151 -39.55 20.63 -7.08
C PRO A 151 -38.69 20.05 -5.96
N ASP A 152 -39.13 20.22 -4.69
CA ASP A 152 -38.36 19.73 -3.52
C ASP A 152 -38.42 18.20 -3.39
N VAL A 153 -39.57 17.60 -3.69
CA VAL A 153 -39.74 16.14 -3.68
C VAL A 153 -38.91 15.51 -4.78
N SER A 154 -38.90 16.08 -5.98
CA SER A 154 -38.07 15.58 -7.08
C SER A 154 -36.57 15.67 -6.78
N LEU A 155 -36.13 16.72 -6.07
CA LEU A 155 -34.74 16.88 -5.64
C LEU A 155 -34.34 15.78 -4.66
N ILE A 156 -35.17 15.42 -3.70
CA ILE A 156 -34.91 14.37 -2.71
C ILE A 156 -34.81 13.00 -3.38
N ILE A 157 -35.72 12.68 -4.32
CA ILE A 157 -35.70 11.45 -5.10
C ILE A 157 -34.37 11.37 -5.90
N ASN A 158 -34.00 12.44 -6.59
CA ASN A 158 -32.76 12.46 -7.38
C ASN A 158 -31.51 12.26 -6.51
N HIS A 159 -31.48 12.75 -5.27
CA HIS A 159 -30.39 12.51 -4.34
C HIS A 159 -30.34 11.05 -3.86
N ALA A 160 -31.48 10.44 -3.56
CA ALA A 160 -31.56 9.03 -3.20
C ALA A 160 -31.05 8.14 -4.35
N ASP A 161 -31.51 8.41 -5.60
CA ASP A 161 -31.04 7.72 -6.80
C ASP A 161 -29.53 7.88 -7.02
N ALA A 162 -28.98 9.07 -6.79
CA ALA A 162 -27.54 9.32 -6.91
C ALA A 162 -26.73 8.51 -5.87
N ILE A 163 -27.24 8.38 -4.64
CA ILE A 163 -26.61 7.56 -3.61
C ILE A 163 -26.65 6.08 -3.98
N ASP A 164 -27.78 5.56 -4.44
CA ASP A 164 -27.92 4.19 -4.88
C ASP A 164 -26.97 3.87 -6.06
N LEU A 165 -26.87 4.77 -7.04
CA LEU A 165 -25.93 4.67 -8.15
C LEU A 165 -24.47 4.66 -7.65
N LEU A 166 -24.14 5.52 -6.68
CA LEU A 166 -22.81 5.55 -6.07
C LEU A 166 -22.49 4.22 -5.37
N LEU A 167 -23.42 3.71 -4.55
CA LEU A 167 -23.26 2.46 -3.82
C LEU A 167 -23.07 1.26 -4.77
N ALA A 168 -23.87 1.18 -5.84
CA ALA A 168 -23.75 0.14 -6.85
C ALA A 168 -22.43 0.23 -7.63
N SER A 169 -22.01 1.43 -8.00
CA SER A 169 -20.74 1.68 -8.69
C SER A 169 -19.55 1.28 -7.81
N MET A 170 -19.57 1.65 -6.53
CA MET A 170 -18.53 1.27 -5.58
C MET A 170 -18.48 -0.23 -5.31
N ALA A 171 -19.65 -0.91 -5.24
CA ALA A 171 -19.70 -2.37 -5.14
C ALA A 171 -19.05 -3.04 -6.37
N THR A 172 -19.27 -2.47 -7.56
CA THR A 172 -18.62 -2.92 -8.80
C THR A 172 -17.11 -2.76 -8.76
N LEU A 173 -16.61 -1.59 -8.32
CA LEU A 173 -15.20 -1.36 -8.14
C LEU A 173 -14.58 -2.35 -7.12
N ARG A 174 -15.28 -2.61 -6.02
CA ARG A 174 -14.86 -3.61 -5.03
C ARG A 174 -14.85 -5.02 -5.60
N LEU A 175 -15.81 -5.37 -6.46
CA LEU A 175 -15.84 -6.65 -7.17
C LEU A 175 -14.60 -6.82 -8.06
N LEU A 176 -14.24 -5.78 -8.81
CA LEU A 176 -13.07 -5.77 -9.69
C LEU A 176 -11.77 -5.89 -8.90
N GLY A 177 -11.68 -5.25 -7.73
CA GLY A 177 -10.52 -5.28 -6.83
C GLY A 177 -10.45 -6.50 -5.89
N ALA A 178 -11.48 -7.33 -5.83
CA ALA A 178 -11.54 -8.42 -4.86
C ALA A 178 -10.58 -9.57 -5.20
N GLY A 179 -9.72 -9.94 -4.24
CA GLY A 179 -8.92 -11.15 -4.27
C GLY A 179 -9.68 -12.35 -3.67
N GLY A 180 -9.51 -13.53 -4.27
CA GLY A 180 -10.09 -14.78 -3.76
C GLY A 180 -11.57 -15.04 -4.14
N CYS A 181 -11.90 -16.31 -4.32
CA CYS A 181 -13.20 -16.74 -4.82
C CYS A 181 -14.37 -16.39 -3.88
N SER A 182 -14.17 -16.48 -2.57
CA SER A 182 -15.21 -16.21 -1.56
C SER A 182 -15.61 -14.74 -1.54
N ARG A 183 -14.61 -13.82 -1.54
CA ARG A 183 -14.84 -12.38 -1.55
C ARG A 183 -15.48 -11.90 -2.84
N ARG A 184 -15.04 -12.43 -3.99
CA ARG A 184 -15.64 -12.11 -5.29
C ARG A 184 -17.10 -12.52 -5.34
N HIS A 185 -17.44 -13.70 -4.83
CA HIS A 185 -18.83 -14.15 -4.78
C HIS A 185 -19.69 -13.24 -3.91
N PHE A 186 -19.15 -12.77 -2.78
CA PHE A 186 -19.82 -11.78 -1.93
C PHE A 186 -20.05 -10.47 -2.68
N TYR A 187 -18.99 -9.87 -3.24
CA TYR A 187 -19.11 -8.59 -3.95
C TYR A 187 -19.97 -8.69 -5.20
N LEU A 188 -19.99 -9.83 -5.90
CA LEU A 188 -20.91 -10.06 -7.01
C LEU A 188 -22.36 -10.04 -6.51
N SER A 189 -22.65 -10.74 -5.40
CA SER A 189 -23.99 -10.76 -4.81
C SER A 189 -24.43 -9.37 -4.37
N ALA A 190 -23.56 -8.62 -3.71
CA ALA A 190 -23.81 -7.24 -3.28
C ALA A 190 -23.98 -6.29 -4.48
N CYS A 191 -23.13 -6.42 -5.51
CA CYS A 191 -23.18 -5.62 -6.73
C CYS A 191 -24.52 -5.80 -7.46
N VAL A 192 -24.92 -7.05 -7.73
CA VAL A 192 -26.18 -7.35 -8.41
C VAL A 192 -27.38 -6.85 -7.59
N TYR A 193 -27.36 -7.07 -6.28
CA TYR A 193 -28.41 -6.57 -5.39
C TYR A 193 -28.51 -5.04 -5.44
N LEU A 194 -27.40 -4.32 -5.30
CA LEU A 194 -27.41 -2.85 -5.27
C LEU A 194 -27.78 -2.22 -6.60
N TRP A 195 -27.30 -2.76 -7.75
CA TRP A 195 -27.70 -2.26 -9.07
C TRP A 195 -29.19 -2.43 -9.34
N ILE A 196 -29.74 -3.60 -9.01
CA ILE A 196 -31.18 -3.87 -9.22
C ILE A 196 -31.99 -3.04 -8.23
N ASN A 197 -31.54 -2.93 -6.95
CA ASN A 197 -32.24 -2.12 -5.96
C ASN A 197 -32.29 -0.64 -6.37
N GLY A 198 -31.17 -0.06 -6.78
CA GLY A 198 -31.14 1.34 -7.21
C GLY A 198 -31.97 1.58 -8.47
N ALA A 199 -31.91 0.70 -9.46
CA ALA A 199 -32.72 0.80 -10.67
C ALA A 199 -34.23 0.69 -10.34
N VAL A 200 -34.60 -0.24 -9.47
CA VAL A 200 -35.97 -0.44 -9.01
C VAL A 200 -36.45 0.75 -8.19
N ALA A 201 -35.64 1.24 -7.25
CA ALA A 201 -36.01 2.41 -6.45
C ALA A 201 -36.25 3.64 -7.33
N ALA A 202 -35.34 3.91 -8.26
CA ALA A 202 -35.45 5.02 -9.19
C ALA A 202 -36.72 4.94 -10.06
N LEU A 203 -37.05 3.74 -10.54
CA LEU A 203 -38.26 3.52 -11.34
C LEU A 203 -39.53 3.61 -10.50
N TYR A 204 -39.54 2.93 -9.35
CA TYR A 204 -40.68 2.89 -8.42
C TYR A 204 -41.06 4.28 -7.94
N ASN A 205 -40.11 5.08 -7.48
CA ASN A 205 -40.36 6.45 -6.99
C ASN A 205 -41.00 7.36 -8.06
N ARG A 206 -40.61 7.16 -9.34
CA ARG A 206 -41.20 7.97 -10.46
C ARG A 206 -42.58 7.48 -10.87
N ILE A 207 -42.82 6.18 -10.80
CA ILE A 207 -44.15 5.60 -11.11
C ILE A 207 -45.15 5.90 -9.99
N GLU A 208 -44.71 5.88 -8.74
CA GLU A 208 -45.56 6.17 -7.57
C GLU A 208 -46.19 7.57 -7.65
N LEU A 209 -45.45 8.56 -8.14
CA LEU A 209 -45.93 9.92 -8.37
C LEU A 209 -47.06 10.00 -9.40
N GLY A 210 -47.12 9.06 -10.36
CA GLY A 210 -48.14 8.99 -11.41
C GLY A 210 -49.29 7.97 -11.14
N GLY A 211 -49.26 7.29 -9.99
CA GLY A 211 -50.16 6.20 -9.63
C GLY A 211 -49.59 4.82 -10.00
N LEU A 212 -49.45 3.95 -8.98
CA LEU A 212 -48.84 2.62 -9.13
C LEU A 212 -49.71 1.69 -9.96
N PRO A 213 -49.19 1.16 -11.09
CA PRO A 213 -49.86 0.11 -11.82
C PRO A 213 -49.85 -1.20 -11.02
N TRP A 214 -50.70 -2.18 -11.37
CA TRP A 214 -50.82 -3.47 -10.67
C TRP A 214 -49.48 -4.24 -10.54
N TRP A 215 -48.54 -4.04 -11.46
CA TRP A 215 -47.25 -4.68 -11.45
C TRP A 215 -46.17 -3.91 -10.66
N GLY A 216 -46.47 -2.69 -10.21
CA GLY A 216 -45.52 -1.82 -9.52
C GLY A 216 -44.95 -2.48 -8.26
N GLY A 217 -45.79 -3.17 -7.49
CA GLY A 217 -45.31 -3.91 -6.29
C GLY A 217 -44.34 -5.03 -6.58
N LEU A 218 -44.36 -5.64 -7.79
CA LEU A 218 -43.45 -6.70 -8.17
C LEU A 218 -42.01 -6.20 -8.33
N LEU A 219 -41.82 -4.92 -8.63
CA LEU A 219 -40.47 -4.33 -8.76
C LEU A 219 -39.67 -4.49 -7.47
N ILE A 220 -40.34 -4.33 -6.31
CA ILE A 220 -39.70 -4.40 -4.99
C ILE A 220 -39.13 -5.79 -4.69
N ASP A 221 -39.63 -6.82 -5.33
CA ASP A 221 -39.16 -8.21 -5.15
C ASP A 221 -37.92 -8.54 -5.97
N LEU A 222 -37.67 -7.80 -7.07
CA LEU A 222 -36.57 -8.10 -8.01
C LEU A 222 -35.17 -8.10 -7.36
N PRO A 223 -34.81 -7.16 -6.48
CA PRO A 223 -33.50 -7.19 -5.80
C PRO A 223 -33.33 -8.45 -4.94
N GLY A 224 -34.36 -8.82 -4.17
CA GLY A 224 -34.36 -10.02 -3.33
C GLY A 224 -34.22 -11.30 -4.16
N MET A 225 -35.01 -11.42 -5.24
CA MET A 225 -34.93 -12.55 -6.16
C MET A 225 -33.53 -12.67 -6.79
N ALA A 226 -33.01 -11.59 -7.33
CA ALA A 226 -31.68 -11.57 -7.93
C ALA A 226 -30.58 -11.99 -6.93
N LEU A 227 -30.69 -11.53 -5.69
CA LEU A 227 -29.80 -11.92 -4.61
C LEU A 227 -29.87 -13.44 -4.33
N VAL A 228 -31.09 -14.02 -4.26
CA VAL A 228 -31.27 -15.47 -4.08
C VAL A 228 -30.61 -16.24 -5.23
N LEU A 229 -30.82 -15.81 -6.46
CA LEU A 229 -30.23 -16.44 -7.65
C LEU A 229 -28.70 -16.43 -7.57
N VAL A 230 -28.11 -15.25 -7.43
CA VAL A 230 -26.64 -15.09 -7.40
C VAL A 230 -26.02 -15.75 -6.19
N ALA A 231 -26.58 -15.56 -4.99
CA ALA A 231 -26.10 -16.21 -3.79
C ALA A 231 -26.20 -17.74 -3.84
N SER A 232 -27.12 -18.31 -4.60
CA SER A 232 -27.28 -19.76 -4.78
C SER A 232 -26.33 -20.36 -5.81
N LEU A 233 -25.70 -19.55 -6.68
CA LEU A 233 -24.76 -20.04 -7.70
C LEU A 233 -23.58 -20.78 -7.06
N PRO A 234 -23.13 -21.90 -7.65
CA PRO A 234 -21.90 -22.56 -7.22
C PRO A 234 -20.70 -21.62 -7.42
N ARG A 235 -19.66 -21.77 -6.61
CA ARG A 235 -18.41 -21.03 -6.77
C ARG A 235 -17.73 -21.45 -8.08
N GLY A 236 -18.13 -20.84 -9.20
CA GLY A 236 -17.72 -21.22 -10.56
C GLY A 236 -16.23 -20.95 -10.83
N ARG A 237 -15.69 -21.67 -11.83
CA ARG A 237 -14.29 -21.52 -12.29
C ARG A 237 -14.00 -20.09 -12.77
N TRP A 238 -14.98 -19.40 -13.36
CA TRP A 238 -14.83 -18.03 -13.88
C TRP A 238 -14.48 -17.00 -12.80
N LEU A 239 -14.92 -17.19 -11.54
CA LEU A 239 -14.53 -16.35 -10.41
C LEU A 239 -13.05 -16.53 -10.02
N ARG A 240 -12.38 -17.60 -10.45
CA ARG A 240 -10.98 -17.90 -10.11
C ARG A 240 -9.99 -17.27 -11.09
N HIS A 241 -10.36 -17.07 -12.36
CA HIS A 241 -9.42 -16.69 -13.43
C HIS A 241 -9.19 -15.19 -13.55
N ALA A 242 -10.12 -14.36 -13.12
CA ALA A 242 -9.91 -12.91 -13.11
C ALA A 242 -9.00 -12.53 -11.92
N ARG A 243 -7.71 -12.33 -12.17
CA ARG A 243 -6.79 -11.77 -11.17
C ARG A 243 -6.83 -10.25 -11.31
N PRO A 244 -7.30 -9.49 -10.28
CA PRO A 244 -7.15 -8.05 -10.31
C PRO A 244 -5.66 -7.72 -10.27
N SER A 245 -5.24 -6.68 -10.97
CA SER A 245 -3.91 -6.16 -10.76
C SER A 245 -3.79 -5.71 -9.30
N LEU A 246 -2.71 -6.07 -8.62
CA LEU A 246 -2.47 -5.63 -7.24
C LEU A 246 -2.59 -4.11 -7.11
N ARG A 247 -2.07 -3.38 -8.12
CA ARG A 247 -2.18 -1.91 -8.21
C ARG A 247 -3.64 -1.42 -8.28
N GLY A 248 -4.49 -2.09 -9.08
CA GLY A 248 -5.92 -1.74 -9.17
C GLY A 248 -6.66 -1.94 -7.85
N ALA A 249 -6.41 -3.04 -7.14
CA ALA A 249 -7.01 -3.31 -5.84
C ALA A 249 -6.58 -2.29 -4.77
N GLU A 250 -5.31 -1.87 -4.78
CA GLU A 250 -4.78 -0.84 -3.89
C GLU A 250 -5.38 0.55 -4.17
N LEU A 251 -5.48 0.94 -5.44
CA LEU A 251 -6.13 2.19 -5.85
C LEU A 251 -7.59 2.21 -5.39
N ILE A 252 -8.37 1.15 -5.65
CA ILE A 252 -9.77 1.08 -5.22
C ILE A 252 -9.88 1.18 -3.70
N ALA A 253 -8.98 0.53 -2.94
CA ALA A 253 -8.96 0.62 -1.49
C ALA A 253 -8.63 2.02 -0.97
N ALA A 254 -7.77 2.77 -1.67
CA ALA A 254 -7.40 4.14 -1.32
C ALA A 254 -8.53 5.15 -1.63
N PHE A 255 -9.21 4.98 -2.77
CA PHE A 255 -10.26 5.91 -3.19
C PHE A 255 -11.60 5.72 -2.47
N ALA A 256 -11.92 4.51 -1.98
CA ALA A 256 -13.22 4.24 -1.37
C ALA A 256 -13.59 5.14 -0.18
N PRO A 257 -12.70 5.43 0.80
CA PRO A 257 -13.00 6.36 1.89
C PRO A 257 -13.25 7.79 1.41
N ILE A 258 -12.53 8.23 0.36
CA ILE A 258 -12.68 9.57 -0.23
C ILE A 258 -14.06 9.72 -0.84
N VAL A 259 -14.46 8.76 -1.67
CA VAL A 259 -15.77 8.75 -2.32
C VAL A 259 -16.90 8.68 -1.29
N PHE A 260 -16.69 7.92 -0.22
CA PHE A 260 -17.66 7.83 0.88
C PHE A 260 -17.83 9.16 1.62
N SER A 261 -16.73 9.82 2.00
CA SER A 261 -16.79 11.13 2.64
C SER A 261 -17.44 12.19 1.74
N LEU A 262 -17.17 12.14 0.44
CA LEU A 262 -17.78 13.02 -0.55
C LEU A 262 -19.31 12.78 -0.64
N ALA A 263 -19.75 11.53 -0.62
CA ALA A 263 -21.17 11.19 -0.65
C ALA A 263 -21.92 11.76 0.57
N VAL A 264 -21.34 11.59 1.78
CA VAL A 264 -21.92 12.15 3.00
C VAL A 264 -21.90 13.68 2.98
N LEU A 265 -20.86 14.30 2.43
CA LEU A 265 -20.77 15.75 2.26
C LEU A 265 -21.87 16.28 1.34
N LEU A 266 -22.10 15.66 0.20
CA LEU A 266 -23.18 16.03 -0.73
C LEU A 266 -24.57 15.90 -0.06
N LEU A 267 -24.77 14.83 0.70
CA LEU A 267 -25.98 14.63 1.47
C LEU A 267 -26.17 15.72 2.56
N ALA A 268 -25.09 16.06 3.26
CA ALA A 268 -25.08 17.12 4.27
C ALA A 268 -25.40 18.50 3.69
N ILE A 269 -24.91 18.81 2.49
CA ILE A 269 -25.24 20.04 1.77
C ILE A 269 -26.73 20.06 1.41
N SER A 270 -27.31 18.94 1.01
CA SER A 270 -28.75 18.85 0.71
C SER A 270 -29.60 19.08 1.97
N VAL A 271 -29.23 18.47 3.09
CA VAL A 271 -29.90 18.67 4.38
C VAL A 271 -29.75 20.10 4.90
N SER A 272 -28.61 20.76 4.63
CA SER A 272 -28.39 22.14 5.09
C SER A 272 -29.39 23.17 4.52
N ARG A 273 -30.03 22.86 3.38
CA ARG A 273 -31.09 23.68 2.80
C ARG A 273 -32.38 23.63 3.60
N VAL A 274 -32.60 22.54 4.35
CA VAL A 274 -33.80 22.31 5.16
C VAL A 274 -33.51 22.55 6.65
N SER A 275 -32.35 22.06 7.11
CA SER A 275 -31.86 22.25 8.47
C SER A 275 -30.38 22.60 8.45
N PHE A 276 -30.09 23.91 8.50
CA PHE A 276 -28.72 24.43 8.41
C PHE A 276 -27.80 23.81 9.47
N PHE A 277 -28.25 23.71 10.71
CA PHE A 277 -27.42 23.19 11.82
C PHE A 277 -27.00 21.75 11.60
N TRP A 278 -27.94 20.84 11.29
CA TRP A 278 -27.61 19.42 11.07
C TRP A 278 -26.80 19.19 9.82
N GLY A 279 -27.10 19.92 8.75
CA GLY A 279 -26.30 19.86 7.52
C GLY A 279 -24.86 20.30 7.74
N MET A 280 -24.64 21.44 8.40
CA MET A 280 -23.30 21.95 8.68
C MET A 280 -22.52 21.05 9.65
N ALA A 281 -23.16 20.52 10.69
CA ALA A 281 -22.53 19.59 11.62
C ALA A 281 -22.03 18.31 10.91
N ALA A 282 -22.87 17.75 10.04
CA ALA A 282 -22.53 16.57 9.26
C ALA A 282 -21.46 16.86 8.21
N ALA A 283 -21.50 18.00 7.54
CA ALA A 283 -20.47 18.41 6.59
C ALA A 283 -19.10 18.57 7.27
N THR A 284 -19.07 19.22 8.42
CA THR A 284 -17.86 19.37 9.23
C THR A 284 -17.29 18.01 9.64
N LEU A 285 -18.14 17.10 10.11
CA LEU A 285 -17.72 15.75 10.46
C LEU A 285 -17.16 14.97 9.25
N ALA A 286 -17.83 15.06 8.09
CA ALA A 286 -17.34 14.40 6.87
C ALA A 286 -15.96 14.90 6.46
N VAL A 287 -15.70 16.20 6.55
CA VAL A 287 -14.39 16.81 6.27
C VAL A 287 -13.34 16.37 7.28
N MET A 288 -13.69 16.33 8.58
CA MET A 288 -12.76 15.85 9.63
C MET A 288 -12.38 14.38 9.43
N VAL A 289 -13.35 13.51 9.13
CA VAL A 289 -13.09 12.09 8.87
C VAL A 289 -12.24 11.91 7.62
N TYR A 290 -12.51 12.67 6.56
CA TYR A 290 -11.68 12.69 5.37
C TYR A 290 -10.23 13.11 5.67
N GLY A 291 -10.05 14.19 6.44
CA GLY A 291 -8.72 14.65 6.87
C GLY A 291 -7.96 13.60 7.68
N ALA A 292 -8.65 12.90 8.60
CA ALA A 292 -8.07 11.80 9.36
C ALA A 292 -7.63 10.63 8.47
N HIS A 293 -8.41 10.26 7.45
CA HIS A 293 -8.02 9.24 6.48
C HIS A 293 -6.79 9.62 5.68
N VAL A 294 -6.74 10.86 5.16
CA VAL A 294 -5.58 11.35 4.40
C VAL A 294 -4.33 11.38 5.27
N ALA A 295 -4.42 11.88 6.50
CA ALA A 295 -3.31 11.91 7.45
C ALA A 295 -2.81 10.50 7.77
N PHE A 296 -3.71 9.55 7.96
CA PHE A 296 -3.35 8.15 8.22
C PHE A 296 -2.64 7.51 7.02
N LEU A 297 -3.18 7.64 5.81
CA LEU A 297 -2.55 7.11 4.60
C LEU A 297 -1.17 7.72 4.37
N HIS A 298 -1.02 9.02 4.64
CA HIS A 298 0.26 9.70 4.53
C HIS A 298 1.28 9.18 5.55
N SER A 299 0.87 8.99 6.81
CA SER A 299 1.76 8.44 7.85
C SER A 299 2.23 7.02 7.55
N GLU A 300 1.33 6.16 7.07
CA GLU A 300 1.67 4.78 6.65
C GLU A 300 2.68 4.78 5.48
N HIS A 301 2.48 5.68 4.52
CA HIS A 301 3.41 5.81 3.38
C HIS A 301 4.81 6.25 3.82
N LEU A 302 4.91 7.21 4.74
CA LEU A 302 6.18 7.66 5.30
C LEU A 302 6.90 6.55 6.07
N GLU A 303 6.17 5.73 6.81
CA GLU A 303 6.74 4.60 7.56
C GLU A 303 7.31 3.51 6.63
N ILE A 304 6.56 3.15 5.58
CA ILE A 304 7.03 2.21 4.56
C ILE A 304 8.29 2.74 3.87
N GLN A 305 8.34 4.02 3.52
CA GLN A 305 9.53 4.63 2.93
C GLN A 305 10.73 4.60 3.89
N ARG A 306 10.52 4.86 5.18
CA ARG A 306 11.55 4.77 6.20
C ARG A 306 12.14 3.37 6.29
N LEU A 307 11.29 2.36 6.40
CA LEU A 307 11.71 0.95 6.48
C LEU A 307 12.46 0.51 5.21
N SER A 308 11.98 0.92 4.04
CA SER A 308 12.65 0.66 2.76
C SER A 308 14.05 1.27 2.70
N ARG A 309 14.21 2.54 3.13
CA ARG A 309 15.52 3.22 3.18
C ARG A 309 16.49 2.53 4.13
N VAL A 310 16.01 2.12 5.32
CA VAL A 310 16.83 1.39 6.30
C VAL A 310 17.28 0.04 5.75
N SER A 311 16.37 -0.71 5.12
CA SER A 311 16.69 -2.00 4.48
C SER A 311 17.70 -1.84 3.36
N THR A 312 17.51 -0.84 2.48
CA THR A 312 18.43 -0.57 1.37
C THR A 312 19.83 -0.20 1.89
N ARG A 313 19.92 0.64 2.93
CA ARG A 313 21.21 0.98 3.56
C ARG A 313 21.90 -0.23 4.16
N ARG A 314 21.16 -1.12 4.85
CA ARG A 314 21.73 -2.37 5.39
C ARG A 314 22.28 -3.28 4.29
N LEU A 315 21.53 -3.45 3.20
CA LEU A 315 22.00 -4.24 2.04
C LEU A 315 23.25 -3.61 1.40
N GLN A 316 23.28 -2.30 1.25
CA GLN A 316 24.46 -1.58 0.74
C GLN A 316 25.68 -1.75 1.66
N GLN A 317 25.51 -1.71 2.98
CA GLN A 317 26.58 -1.94 3.95
C GLN A 317 27.10 -3.39 3.90
N GLN A 318 26.24 -4.38 3.69
CA GLN A 318 26.66 -5.78 3.52
C GLN A 318 27.43 -5.99 2.21
N VAL A 319 27.07 -5.29 1.14
CA VAL A 319 27.79 -5.34 -0.15
C VAL A 319 29.08 -4.52 -0.13
N ALA A 320 29.29 -3.63 0.85
CA ALA A 320 30.44 -2.73 0.93
C ALA A 320 31.67 -3.34 1.62
N ARG A 321 31.59 -4.58 2.10
CA ARG A 321 32.71 -5.30 2.72
C ARG A 321 33.21 -6.44 1.86
N ASP A 322 34.54 -6.71 1.95
CA ASP A 322 35.14 -7.89 1.33
C ASP A 322 34.87 -9.13 2.21
N PRO A 323 34.30 -10.20 1.67
CA PRO A 323 33.93 -11.38 2.46
C PRO A 323 35.11 -12.18 3.02
N LEU A 324 36.30 -12.07 2.41
CA LEU A 324 37.48 -12.76 2.88
C LEU A 324 38.17 -12.01 4.02
N THR A 325 38.38 -10.72 3.83
CA THR A 325 39.21 -9.91 4.75
C THR A 325 38.42 -9.11 5.77
N GLY A 326 37.11 -8.96 5.57
CA GLY A 326 36.21 -8.20 6.45
C GLY A 326 36.37 -6.68 6.39
N ILE A 327 37.41 -6.15 5.74
CA ILE A 327 37.58 -4.70 5.48
C ILE A 327 36.61 -4.20 4.40
N ALA A 328 36.61 -2.91 4.08
CA ALA A 328 35.82 -2.41 2.96
C ALA A 328 36.26 -3.06 1.64
N ASN A 329 35.36 -3.21 0.70
CA ASN A 329 35.67 -3.59 -0.67
C ASN A 329 35.67 -2.34 -1.58
N ARG A 330 35.85 -2.53 -2.89
CA ARG A 330 35.85 -1.44 -3.89
C ARG A 330 34.58 -0.58 -3.83
N VAL A 331 33.41 -1.16 -3.53
CA VAL A 331 32.14 -0.42 -3.38
C VAL A 331 32.17 0.45 -2.11
N GLY A 332 32.67 -0.11 -1.02
CA GLY A 332 32.86 0.62 0.25
C GLY A 332 33.85 1.76 0.12
N LEU A 333 34.97 1.54 -0.59
CA LEU A 333 35.94 2.58 -0.91
C LEU A 333 35.31 3.73 -1.71
N ALA A 334 34.58 3.39 -2.79
CA ALA A 334 33.92 4.39 -3.64
C ALA A 334 32.83 5.17 -2.88
N ALA A 335 32.14 4.55 -1.94
CA ALA A 335 31.20 5.23 -1.06
C ALA A 335 31.92 6.23 -0.15
N ARG A 336 33.04 5.81 0.45
CA ARG A 336 33.83 6.69 1.33
C ARG A 336 34.41 7.90 0.59
N LEU A 337 34.93 7.69 -0.65
CA LEU A 337 35.45 8.79 -1.47
C LEU A 337 34.36 9.81 -1.87
N ARG A 338 33.11 9.37 -2.06
CA ARG A 338 31.97 10.26 -2.35
C ARG A 338 31.50 11.06 -1.14
N ASP A 339 31.68 10.52 0.07
CA ASP A 339 31.29 11.16 1.30
C ASP A 339 32.31 12.21 1.79
N LEU A 340 33.42 12.39 1.07
CA LEU A 340 34.42 13.42 1.34
C LEU A 340 33.91 14.75 0.79
N ASP A 341 33.28 15.55 1.64
CA ASP A 341 32.84 16.91 1.31
C ASP A 341 34.00 17.92 1.41
N GLY A 342 34.11 18.68 0.35
CA GLY A 342 35.13 19.62 -0.06
C GLY A 342 35.78 20.53 0.98
N GLY A 343 37.08 20.68 0.82
CA GLY A 343 37.86 21.79 1.34
C GLY A 343 39.17 21.42 2.03
N LEU A 344 39.35 20.20 2.46
CA LEU A 344 40.60 19.74 3.06
C LEU A 344 41.32 18.73 2.16
N ASP A 345 42.64 18.62 2.28
CA ASP A 345 43.41 17.65 1.49
C ASP A 345 43.01 16.21 1.82
N CYS A 346 42.81 15.38 0.81
CA CYS A 346 42.60 13.95 0.94
C CYS A 346 43.75 13.19 0.28
N SER A 347 44.29 12.20 0.97
CA SER A 347 45.31 11.30 0.42
C SER A 347 44.72 9.92 0.20
N LEU A 348 45.08 9.32 -0.94
CA LEU A 348 44.78 7.94 -1.29
C LEU A 348 46.08 7.18 -1.44
N LEU A 349 46.17 6.02 -0.78
CA LEU A 349 47.24 5.07 -0.91
C LEU A 349 46.74 3.85 -1.68
N MET A 350 47.35 3.53 -2.79
CA MET A 350 47.17 2.25 -3.50
C MET A 350 48.26 1.31 -3.10
N ILE A 351 47.94 0.11 -2.67
CA ILE A 351 48.87 -0.86 -2.06
C ILE A 351 48.72 -2.18 -2.77
N ASP A 352 49.86 -2.84 -3.06
CA ASP A 352 49.88 -4.15 -3.70
C ASP A 352 50.93 -5.04 -3.04
N ILE A 353 50.57 -6.33 -2.85
CA ILE A 353 51.47 -7.29 -2.23
C ILE A 353 52.56 -7.73 -3.27
N ASP A 354 53.82 -7.50 -2.91
CA ASP A 354 54.91 -7.80 -3.79
C ASP A 354 55.05 -9.31 -4.02
N PHE A 355 55.21 -9.70 -5.29
CA PHE A 355 55.38 -11.09 -5.73
C PHE A 355 54.24 -12.05 -5.31
N PHE A 356 53.03 -11.58 -5.08
CA PHE A 356 51.90 -12.37 -4.54
C PHE A 356 51.55 -13.57 -5.45
N LYS A 357 51.67 -13.43 -6.76
CA LYS A 357 51.46 -14.55 -7.67
C LYS A 357 52.43 -15.70 -7.37
N GLN A 358 53.72 -15.39 -7.19
CA GLN A 358 54.76 -16.41 -6.85
C GLN A 358 54.50 -17.01 -5.45
N PHE A 359 53.96 -16.22 -4.52
CA PHE A 359 53.52 -16.70 -3.21
C PHE A 359 52.42 -17.76 -3.37
N ASN A 360 51.39 -17.48 -4.17
CA ASN A 360 50.32 -18.43 -4.45
C ASN A 360 50.79 -19.67 -5.19
N ASP A 361 51.71 -19.50 -6.16
CA ASP A 361 52.26 -20.61 -6.93
C ASP A 361 53.10 -21.56 -6.02
N SER A 362 53.70 -21.02 -4.94
CA SER A 362 54.52 -21.80 -4.00
C SER A 362 53.74 -22.42 -2.85
N HIS A 363 52.71 -21.75 -2.33
CA HIS A 363 52.00 -22.14 -1.11
C HIS A 363 50.54 -22.56 -1.34
N GLY A 364 50.01 -22.34 -2.54
CA GLY A 364 48.61 -22.56 -2.89
C GLY A 364 47.68 -21.43 -2.46
N HIS A 365 46.47 -21.36 -3.07
CA HIS A 365 45.52 -20.29 -2.88
C HIS A 365 44.97 -20.18 -1.45
N VAL A 366 44.85 -21.29 -0.71
CA VAL A 366 44.33 -21.27 0.68
C VAL A 366 45.28 -20.52 1.61
N VAL A 367 46.61 -20.72 1.43
CA VAL A 367 47.62 -19.98 2.19
C VAL A 367 47.70 -18.53 1.71
N GLY A 368 47.48 -18.29 0.41
CA GLY A 368 47.33 -16.95 -0.15
C GLY A 368 46.16 -16.16 0.45
N ASP A 369 45.05 -16.82 0.61
CA ASP A 369 43.88 -16.21 1.28
C ASP A 369 44.16 -15.84 2.75
N ALA A 370 44.88 -16.71 3.49
CA ALA A 370 45.32 -16.40 4.84
C ALA A 370 46.30 -15.21 4.87
N CYS A 371 47.23 -15.14 3.89
CA CYS A 371 48.14 -14.00 3.73
C CYS A 371 47.38 -12.69 3.47
N LEU A 372 46.35 -12.70 2.63
CA LEU A 372 45.48 -11.52 2.36
C LEU A 372 44.79 -11.06 3.62
N VAL A 373 44.29 -11.98 4.45
CA VAL A 373 43.64 -11.64 5.74
C VAL A 373 44.64 -11.02 6.70
N GLU A 374 45.86 -11.59 6.79
CA GLU A 374 46.93 -11.08 7.68
C GLU A 374 47.39 -9.68 7.25
N VAL A 375 47.60 -9.45 5.95
CA VAL A 375 47.96 -8.13 5.42
C VAL A 375 46.84 -7.13 5.66
N ALA A 376 45.57 -7.48 5.40
CA ALA A 376 44.44 -6.62 5.67
C ALA A 376 44.35 -6.20 7.15
N THR A 377 44.59 -7.17 8.04
CA THR A 377 44.62 -6.94 9.49
C THR A 377 45.78 -6.01 9.88
N ALA A 378 46.97 -6.25 9.36
CA ALA A 378 48.15 -5.40 9.60
C ALA A 378 47.91 -3.95 9.15
N LEU A 379 47.31 -3.75 7.97
CA LEU A 379 46.98 -2.43 7.45
C LEU A 379 45.92 -1.72 8.33
N ALA A 380 44.89 -2.47 8.76
CA ALA A 380 43.82 -1.89 9.58
C ALA A 380 44.27 -1.52 11.00
N GLU A 381 45.09 -2.36 11.64
CA GLU A 381 45.64 -2.10 12.99
C GLU A 381 46.62 -0.93 13.02
N ALA A 382 47.35 -0.71 11.94
CA ALA A 382 48.30 0.41 11.83
C ALA A 382 47.61 1.77 11.67
N LEU A 383 46.31 1.84 11.48
CA LEU A 383 45.59 3.07 11.16
C LEU A 383 44.51 3.38 12.21
N PRO A 384 44.25 4.68 12.51
CA PRO A 384 43.18 5.03 13.39
C PRO A 384 41.80 4.70 12.78
N ALA A 385 41.02 3.90 13.47
CA ALA A 385 39.74 3.35 12.97
C ALA A 385 38.69 4.42 12.58
N HIS A 386 38.81 5.65 13.07
CA HIS A 386 37.82 6.71 12.86
C HIS A 386 38.18 7.68 11.73
N THR A 387 39.44 7.71 11.30
CA THR A 387 39.92 8.68 10.29
C THR A 387 40.34 8.05 8.98
N ALA A 388 40.76 6.79 8.97
CA ALA A 388 41.20 6.08 7.77
C ALA A 388 40.25 4.96 7.36
N THR A 389 40.12 4.74 6.07
CA THR A 389 39.36 3.60 5.54
C THR A 389 40.29 2.69 4.75
N VAL A 390 40.44 1.43 5.20
CA VAL A 390 41.16 0.38 4.48
C VAL A 390 40.20 -0.44 3.68
N ALA A 391 40.48 -0.64 2.41
CA ALA A 391 39.66 -1.44 1.49
C ALA A 391 40.49 -2.41 0.68
N ARG A 392 39.91 -3.58 0.37
CA ARG A 392 40.45 -4.47 -0.66
C ARG A 392 39.93 -4.04 -2.00
N TYR A 393 40.78 -3.54 -2.87
CA TYR A 393 40.39 -2.99 -4.18
C TYR A 393 40.17 -4.09 -5.22
N GLY A 394 40.97 -5.15 -5.19
CA GLY A 394 40.81 -6.35 -6.04
C GLY A 394 41.99 -7.28 -5.92
N GLY A 395 41.80 -8.61 -5.99
CA GLY A 395 42.89 -9.59 -5.91
C GLY A 395 43.80 -9.38 -4.69
N GLU A 396 45.05 -8.99 -4.94
CA GLU A 396 46.09 -8.66 -3.97
C GLU A 396 46.24 -7.15 -3.71
N GLU A 397 45.33 -6.32 -4.26
CA GLU A 397 45.39 -4.87 -4.17
C GLU A 397 44.55 -4.34 -3.03
N PHE A 398 45.08 -3.41 -2.26
CA PHE A 398 44.43 -2.70 -1.20
C PHE A 398 44.46 -1.19 -1.45
N ALA A 399 43.53 -0.48 -0.89
CA ALA A 399 43.50 0.97 -0.93
C ALA A 399 43.23 1.54 0.47
N VAL A 400 43.88 2.65 0.79
CA VAL A 400 43.66 3.40 2.04
C VAL A 400 43.26 4.83 1.71
N VAL A 401 42.10 5.28 2.21
CA VAL A 401 41.68 6.66 2.14
C VAL A 401 41.98 7.36 3.45
N LEU A 402 42.67 8.47 3.37
CA LEU A 402 43.11 9.31 4.48
C LEU A 402 42.48 10.71 4.32
N PRO A 403 41.30 10.98 4.91
CA PRO A 403 40.74 12.32 4.94
C PRO A 403 41.66 13.29 5.70
N ASP A 404 41.57 14.57 5.37
CA ASP A 404 42.27 15.67 6.05
C ASP A 404 43.77 15.45 6.21
N THR A 405 44.38 14.77 5.19
CA THR A 405 45.78 14.32 5.28
C THR A 405 46.59 14.87 4.11
N VAL A 406 47.57 15.71 4.40
CA VAL A 406 48.51 16.28 3.45
C VAL A 406 49.57 15.27 2.99
N ALA A 407 50.26 15.55 1.89
CA ALA A 407 51.21 14.65 1.24
C ALA A 407 52.30 14.12 2.17
N ASP A 408 52.91 14.96 3.00
CA ASP A 408 54.02 14.55 3.89
C ASP A 408 53.51 13.61 5.01
N ALA A 409 52.32 13.90 5.56
CA ALA A 409 51.68 13.01 6.54
C ALA A 409 51.28 11.68 5.92
N ALA A 410 50.76 11.66 4.68
CA ALA A 410 50.42 10.47 3.94
C ALA A 410 51.67 9.61 3.65
N HIS A 411 52.78 10.25 3.33
CA HIS A 411 54.07 9.56 3.12
C HIS A 411 54.58 8.91 4.43
N ALA A 412 54.49 9.61 5.57
CA ALA A 412 54.86 9.04 6.88
C ALA A 412 53.98 7.83 7.25
N ILE A 413 52.64 7.92 6.96
CA ILE A 413 51.72 6.80 7.15
C ILE A 413 52.08 5.64 6.24
N ALA A 414 52.32 5.88 4.96
CA ALA A 414 52.73 4.82 4.00
C ALA A 414 53.98 4.08 4.46
N ARG A 415 55.02 4.79 4.94
CA ARG A 415 56.21 4.17 5.50
C ARG A 415 55.91 3.29 6.73
N ARG A 416 54.99 3.74 7.60
CA ARG A 416 54.56 2.94 8.74
C ARG A 416 53.82 1.67 8.28
N LEU A 417 52.98 1.75 7.27
CA LEU A 417 52.27 0.59 6.72
C LEU A 417 53.25 -0.44 6.12
N LEU A 418 54.26 0.02 5.36
CA LEU A 418 55.34 -0.85 4.85
C LEU A 418 56.00 -1.62 5.99
N ALA A 419 56.47 -0.89 7.03
CA ALA A 419 57.13 -1.50 8.17
C ALA A 419 56.19 -2.48 8.93
N THR A 420 54.92 -2.15 9.08
CA THR A 420 53.94 -3.01 9.78
C THR A 420 53.73 -4.32 9.06
N VAL A 421 53.59 -4.31 7.72
CA VAL A 421 53.44 -5.54 6.94
C VAL A 421 54.73 -6.37 7.00
N GLU A 422 55.90 -5.77 6.83
CA GLU A 422 57.20 -6.45 6.92
C GLU A 422 57.42 -7.06 8.31
N GLN A 423 57.04 -6.40 9.38
CA GLN A 423 57.10 -6.89 10.77
C GLN A 423 56.25 -8.14 11.02
N ARG A 424 55.25 -8.44 10.18
CA ARG A 424 54.49 -9.71 10.29
C ARG A 424 55.36 -10.92 9.95
N GLN A 425 56.53 -10.73 9.31
CA GLN A 425 57.48 -11.78 8.98
C GLN A 425 56.83 -13.00 8.33
N ILE A 426 55.82 -12.77 7.46
CA ILE A 426 55.16 -13.87 6.72
C ILE A 426 56.18 -14.47 5.74
N PRO A 427 56.54 -15.74 5.86
CA PRO A 427 57.60 -16.33 5.03
C PRO A 427 57.21 -16.33 3.53
N HIS A 428 58.09 -15.80 2.69
CA HIS A 428 57.94 -15.78 1.23
C HIS A 428 59.26 -16.16 0.53
N PRO A 429 59.57 -17.46 0.45
CA PRO A 429 60.88 -17.93 -0.11
C PRO A 429 61.18 -17.48 -1.54
N ALA A 430 60.15 -17.21 -2.36
CA ALA A 430 60.30 -16.72 -3.72
C ALA A 430 60.46 -15.18 -3.80
N SER A 431 60.37 -14.46 -2.69
CA SER A 431 60.69 -13.02 -2.61
C SER A 431 62.17 -12.80 -2.34
N PRO A 432 62.78 -11.79 -2.97
CA PRO A 432 64.18 -11.45 -2.69
C PRO A 432 64.46 -11.10 -1.21
N LEU A 433 63.43 -10.67 -0.47
CA LEU A 433 63.53 -10.31 0.94
C LEU A 433 63.18 -11.47 1.90
N GLY A 434 62.79 -12.64 1.36
CA GLY A 434 62.41 -13.80 2.15
C GLY A 434 61.08 -13.70 2.90
N VAL A 435 60.43 -12.54 2.89
CA VAL A 435 59.17 -12.26 3.54
C VAL A 435 58.21 -11.52 2.61
N VAL A 436 56.91 -11.52 2.99
CA VAL A 436 55.90 -10.75 2.29
C VAL A 436 56.12 -9.27 2.56
N THR A 437 56.13 -8.48 1.50
CA THR A 437 56.20 -7.01 1.52
C THR A 437 55.13 -6.41 0.63
N VAL A 438 54.91 -5.12 0.72
CA VAL A 438 53.99 -4.38 -0.11
C VAL A 438 54.67 -3.20 -0.79
N SER A 439 54.15 -2.78 -1.94
CA SER A 439 54.49 -1.51 -2.57
C SER A 439 53.33 -0.54 -2.45
N ILE A 440 53.61 0.74 -2.27
CA ILE A 440 52.57 1.75 -2.02
C ILE A 440 52.74 2.94 -2.97
N GLY A 441 51.66 3.28 -3.67
CA GLY A 441 51.53 4.54 -4.44
C GLY A 441 50.65 5.54 -3.68
N ILE A 442 51.08 6.78 -3.61
CA ILE A 442 50.44 7.86 -2.84
C ILE A 442 49.99 8.96 -3.80
N ALA A 443 48.73 9.39 -3.67
CA ALA A 443 48.24 10.60 -4.31
C ALA A 443 47.52 11.48 -3.27
N THR A 444 47.71 12.79 -3.36
CA THR A 444 47.07 13.78 -2.51
C THR A 444 46.42 14.83 -3.36
N HIS A 445 45.18 15.17 -3.07
CA HIS A 445 44.40 16.17 -3.78
C HIS A 445 43.40 16.84 -2.83
N PRO A 446 42.99 18.11 -3.06
CA PRO A 446 41.87 18.68 -2.34
C PRO A 446 40.63 17.78 -2.48
N ALA A 447 39.90 17.58 -1.38
CA ALA A 447 38.74 16.65 -1.39
C ALA A 447 37.60 17.23 -2.23
N SER A 448 37.30 16.58 -3.35
CA SER A 448 36.11 16.81 -4.16
C SER A 448 35.67 15.51 -4.85
N ALA A 449 34.40 15.40 -5.21
CA ALA A 449 33.89 14.22 -5.88
C ALA A 449 34.56 13.97 -7.26
N GLU A 450 34.96 15.03 -7.95
CA GLU A 450 35.67 14.96 -9.23
C GLU A 450 37.13 14.51 -9.05
N ALA A 451 37.75 14.90 -7.93
CA ALA A 451 39.12 14.50 -7.60
C ALA A 451 39.26 13.00 -7.25
N ALA A 452 38.19 12.30 -6.92
CA ALA A 452 38.26 10.90 -6.50
C ALA A 452 38.77 9.96 -7.60
N ILE A 453 38.43 10.22 -8.88
CA ILE A 453 38.89 9.42 -10.02
C ILE A 453 40.36 9.75 -10.29
N ASP A 454 40.77 11.02 -10.23
CA ASP A 454 42.13 11.45 -10.43
C ASP A 454 43.06 10.95 -9.33
N LEU A 455 42.61 10.88 -8.07
CA LEU A 455 43.32 10.31 -6.95
C LEU A 455 43.68 8.82 -7.21
N LEU A 456 42.70 8.05 -7.66
CA LEU A 456 42.92 6.62 -7.98
C LEU A 456 43.96 6.46 -9.08
N HIS A 457 43.83 7.20 -10.18
CA HIS A 457 44.78 7.13 -11.29
C HIS A 457 46.19 7.56 -10.90
N HIS A 458 46.31 8.63 -10.13
CA HIS A 458 47.62 9.12 -9.71
C HIS A 458 48.28 8.19 -8.69
N ALA A 459 47.52 7.59 -7.78
CA ALA A 459 48.04 6.63 -6.82
C ALA A 459 48.46 5.35 -7.51
N ASP A 460 47.73 4.84 -8.50
CA ASP A 460 48.10 3.66 -9.29
C ASP A 460 49.39 3.89 -10.09
N ALA A 461 49.50 5.04 -10.76
CA ALA A 461 50.75 5.43 -11.46
C ALA A 461 51.95 5.52 -10.50
N ALA A 462 51.76 6.00 -9.28
CA ALA A 462 52.78 6.05 -8.24
C ALA A 462 53.15 4.63 -7.75
N LEU A 463 52.17 3.74 -7.55
CA LEU A 463 52.38 2.34 -7.19
C LEU A 463 53.24 1.61 -8.24
N TYR A 464 52.91 1.84 -9.51
CA TYR A 464 53.70 1.25 -10.60
C TYR A 464 55.17 1.69 -10.51
N ARG A 465 55.47 2.96 -10.19
CA ARG A 465 56.85 3.42 -9.98
C ARG A 465 57.49 2.78 -8.76
N ALA A 466 56.80 2.63 -7.64
CA ALA A 466 57.30 1.94 -6.45
C ALA A 466 57.70 0.50 -6.78
N LYS A 467 56.92 -0.22 -7.56
CA LYS A 467 57.20 -1.58 -8.03
C LYS A 467 58.46 -1.64 -8.95
N ARG A 468 58.55 -0.68 -9.90
CA ARG A 468 59.72 -0.62 -10.82
C ARG A 468 61.02 -0.25 -10.14
N ASN A 469 60.98 0.61 -9.12
CA ASN A 469 62.16 1.09 -8.40
C ASN A 469 62.67 0.10 -7.32
N GLY A 470 62.20 -1.16 -7.31
CA GLY A 470 62.73 -2.23 -6.48
C GLY A 470 61.82 -2.73 -5.40
N ARG A 471 60.50 -2.40 -5.43
CA ARG A 471 59.47 -2.85 -4.47
C ARG A 471 59.75 -2.49 -3.01
N ASN A 472 58.92 -3.00 -2.07
CA ASN A 472 59.01 -2.70 -0.64
C ASN A 472 59.24 -1.21 -0.35
N ARG A 473 58.50 -0.33 -1.01
CA ARG A 473 58.63 1.13 -0.89
C ARG A 473 57.37 1.86 -1.24
N CYS A 474 57.33 3.13 -0.88
CA CYS A 474 56.30 4.04 -1.34
C CYS A 474 56.85 5.06 -2.34
N ALA A 475 56.01 5.52 -3.27
CA ALA A 475 56.26 6.61 -4.17
C ALA A 475 55.06 7.58 -4.17
N HIS A 476 55.33 8.87 -4.31
CA HIS A 476 54.28 9.87 -4.37
C HIS A 476 54.03 10.35 -5.82
N ALA A 477 52.80 10.66 -6.19
CA ALA A 477 52.48 11.14 -7.53
C ALA A 477 53.27 12.40 -7.94
N ARG A 478 53.58 13.29 -6.99
CA ARG A 478 54.40 14.51 -7.18
C ARG A 478 55.84 14.21 -7.60
N ASP A 479 56.40 13.08 -7.24
CA ASP A 479 57.79 12.72 -7.57
C ASP A 479 58.00 12.64 -9.07
N ALA A 480 56.99 12.26 -9.85
CA ALA A 480 57.03 12.24 -11.29
C ALA A 480 57.15 13.64 -11.94
N ALA A 481 56.54 14.67 -11.33
CA ALA A 481 56.65 16.03 -11.82
C ALA A 481 58.03 16.62 -11.55
N ALA A 482 58.67 16.26 -10.45
CA ALA A 482 60.05 16.67 -10.13
C ALA A 482 61.09 16.00 -11.03
N GLU A 483 60.92 14.71 -11.36
CA GLU A 483 61.81 13.97 -12.31
C GLU A 483 61.69 14.56 -13.74
N MET A 484 60.51 14.94 -14.21
CA MET A 484 60.34 15.56 -15.52
C MET A 484 60.91 17.00 -15.59
N GLN A 485 60.90 17.73 -14.49
CA GLN A 485 61.52 19.07 -14.42
C GLN A 485 63.05 19.00 -14.26
N GLY A 486 63.59 17.98 -13.63
CA GLY A 486 65.03 17.75 -13.46
C GLY A 486 65.76 17.28 -14.75
N VAL A 487 65.04 16.74 -15.71
CA VAL A 487 65.60 16.33 -17.04
C VAL A 487 65.64 17.49 -18.06
N ALA A 488 65.01 18.63 -17.73
CA ALA A 488 64.94 19.80 -18.64
C ALA A 488 65.98 20.90 -18.35
N ALA A 489 67.11 20.62 -17.65
CA ALA A 489 68.23 21.56 -17.54
C ALA A 489 69.26 21.17 -18.59
N PRO A 490 69.43 21.96 -19.69
CA PRO A 490 70.49 21.74 -20.66
C PRO A 490 71.82 22.18 -20.07
N GLY A 491 72.86 21.33 -20.20
CA GLY A 491 74.23 21.71 -20.12
C GLY A 491 74.63 22.55 -21.33
#